data_9ebc8bbf309e59d0ea1d1ffd3016d10e
#
_entry.id   9ebc8bbf309e59d0ea1d1ffd3016d10e
#
_cell.length_a   1.000
_cell.length_b   1.000
_cell.length_c   1.000
_cell.angle_alpha   90.00
_cell.angle_beta   90.00
_cell.angle_gamma   90.00
#
_symmetry.space_group_name_H-M   'P 1'
#
loop_
_entity.id
_entity.type
_entity.pdbx_description
1 polymer ?
#
loop_
_entity_poly.entity_id
_entity_poly.type
_entity_poly.pdbx_seq_one_letter_code
_entity_poly.pdbx_strand_id
1 'polypeptide(L)'
;MYTNGMRFSLFPKHQDPERKKSMTSRLETEIKYTAANHYLFFDPNQDELTRSLKPDTPEYFTWLAGLKSFHFSGKNGHFTARRETRKNKDGTTPEGTYWSAYKKANKKPFRKYLGTTDKMSIAALENAAQQLTTQTSQQPKIKTTRKRAEKREVLYARIKAREETIAHRDQTIGELEQKITSQEETIRKLKASVRRLEAALKTKRESLEL
;
A
#
# COMPACT_ATOMS: atom_id res chain seq x y z
N MET A 1 -22.77 -25.47 -44.66
CA MET A 1 -22.16 -26.04 -43.42
C MET A 1 -20.99 -25.17 -43.02
N TYR A 2 -21.16 -24.27 -42.08
CA TYR A 2 -20.12 -23.38 -41.53
C TYR A 2 -19.79 -23.84 -40.15
N THR A 3 -18.59 -24.36 -39.93
CA THR A 3 -18.06 -24.73 -38.61
C THR A 3 -17.39 -23.53 -37.97
N ASN A 4 -18.00 -22.96 -36.94
CA ASN A 4 -17.45 -21.89 -36.10
C ASN A 4 -16.37 -22.48 -35.17
N GLY A 5 -15.11 -22.27 -35.48
CA GLY A 5 -14.00 -22.60 -34.60
C GLY A 5 -13.84 -21.54 -33.50
N MET A 6 -14.26 -21.85 -32.29
CA MET A 6 -13.91 -21.09 -31.09
C MET A 6 -12.42 -21.27 -30.76
N ARG A 7 -11.62 -20.24 -31.01
CA ARG A 7 -10.24 -20.16 -30.54
C ARG A 7 -10.26 -19.68 -29.07
N PHE A 8 -10.07 -20.58 -28.13
CA PHE A 8 -9.73 -20.24 -26.75
C PHE A 8 -8.26 -19.81 -26.71
N SER A 9 -8.03 -18.51 -26.55
CA SER A 9 -6.70 -17.97 -26.29
C SER A 9 -6.36 -18.16 -24.80
N LEU A 10 -5.67 -19.25 -24.50
CA LEU A 10 -5.02 -19.50 -23.20
C LEU A 10 -3.67 -18.78 -23.16
N PHE A 11 -3.65 -17.47 -23.02
CA PHE A 11 -2.44 -16.77 -22.60
C PHE A 11 -2.48 -16.54 -21.09
N PRO A 12 -1.58 -17.13 -20.31
CA PRO A 12 -1.39 -16.74 -18.93
C PRO A 12 -0.90 -15.29 -18.92
N LYS A 13 -1.67 -14.39 -18.28
CA LYS A 13 -1.20 -13.04 -17.96
C LYS A 13 0.07 -13.19 -17.14
N HIS A 14 1.19 -12.90 -17.75
CA HIS A 14 2.46 -12.69 -17.09
C HIS A 14 2.23 -11.58 -16.05
N GLN A 15 2.06 -11.96 -14.79
CA GLN A 15 2.11 -11.04 -13.67
C GLN A 15 3.58 -10.68 -13.49
N ASP A 16 3.95 -9.48 -13.91
CA ASP A 16 5.25 -8.89 -13.64
C ASP A 16 5.47 -8.79 -12.12
N PRO A 17 6.37 -9.58 -11.51
CA PRO A 17 6.56 -9.59 -10.07
C PRO A 17 7.34 -8.38 -9.56
N GLU A 18 7.78 -7.47 -10.41
CA GLU A 18 8.69 -6.38 -10.06
C GLU A 18 8.04 -5.05 -9.70
N ARG A 19 6.73 -4.95 -9.59
CA ARG A 19 6.11 -3.74 -9.03
C ARG A 19 5.99 -3.77 -7.51
N LYS A 20 6.97 -4.33 -6.81
CA LYS A 20 7.23 -3.95 -5.43
C LYS A 20 7.74 -2.50 -5.47
N LYS A 21 6.80 -1.53 -5.39
CA LYS A 21 7.14 -0.17 -5.02
C LYS A 21 7.99 -0.26 -3.76
N SER A 22 9.29 -0.11 -3.94
CA SER A 22 10.22 0.17 -2.87
C SER A 22 9.64 1.36 -2.11
N MET A 23 9.02 1.11 -0.96
CA MET A 23 8.73 2.12 0.05
C MET A 23 10.05 2.48 0.73
N THR A 24 11.04 2.89 -0.06
CA THR A 24 12.09 3.73 0.47
C THR A 24 11.37 5.01 0.88
N SER A 25 11.14 5.17 2.17
CA SER A 25 10.77 6.46 2.75
C SER A 25 11.84 7.44 2.22
N ARG A 26 11.46 8.28 1.24
CA ARG A 26 12.32 9.38 0.83
C ARG A 26 12.56 10.16 2.11
N LEU A 27 13.80 10.17 2.55
CA LEU A 27 14.24 11.04 3.62
C LEU A 27 13.89 12.45 3.14
N GLU A 28 12.84 13.03 3.72
CA GLU A 28 12.38 14.38 3.37
C GLU A 28 13.11 15.37 4.26
N THR A 29 13.43 16.54 3.72
CA THR A 29 13.96 17.65 4.50
C THR A 29 12.96 18.03 5.59
N GLU A 30 13.39 18.08 6.86
CA GLU A 30 12.52 18.30 8.01
C GLU A 30 13.08 19.35 8.95
N ILE A 31 12.19 20.18 9.50
CA ILE A 31 12.44 21.03 10.68
C ILE A 31 11.59 20.47 11.80
N LYS A 32 12.22 19.98 12.85
CA LYS A 32 11.55 19.30 13.94
C LYS A 32 11.84 19.92 15.31
N TYR A 33 10.77 20.21 16.04
CA TYR A 33 10.86 20.62 17.45
C TYR A 33 11.13 19.43 18.36
N THR A 34 12.05 19.60 19.30
CA THR A 34 12.40 18.57 20.28
C THR A 34 11.94 18.96 21.70
N ALA A 35 11.82 17.97 22.58
CA ALA A 35 11.42 18.16 23.96
C ALA A 35 12.38 19.09 24.76
N ALA A 36 13.60 19.30 24.28
CA ALA A 36 14.59 20.18 24.89
C ALA A 36 14.47 21.66 24.45
N ASN A 37 13.33 22.07 23.89
CA ASN A 37 13.08 23.41 23.33
C ASN A 37 13.99 23.82 22.17
N HIS A 38 14.54 22.85 21.45
CA HIS A 38 15.39 23.10 20.29
C HIS A 38 14.71 22.66 19.00
N TYR A 39 15.11 23.28 17.89
CA TYR A 39 14.73 22.84 16.55
C TYR A 39 15.90 22.08 15.94
N LEU A 40 15.62 20.90 15.44
CA LEU A 40 16.55 20.10 14.63
C LEU A 40 16.21 20.31 13.16
N PHE A 41 17.24 20.50 12.37
CA PHE A 41 17.15 20.62 10.93
C PHE A 41 17.72 19.34 10.32
N PHE A 42 17.01 18.77 9.40
CA PHE A 42 17.42 17.58 8.69
C PHE A 42 17.32 17.81 7.19
N ASP A 43 18.42 17.62 6.48
CA ASP A 43 18.45 17.61 5.03
C ASP A 43 19.30 16.41 4.57
N PRO A 44 18.71 15.45 3.87
CA PRO A 44 19.43 14.26 3.42
C PRO A 44 20.57 14.55 2.46
N ASN A 45 20.62 15.76 1.89
CA ASN A 45 21.67 16.16 0.96
C ASN A 45 22.77 17.00 1.62
N GLN A 46 22.56 17.51 2.85
CA GLN A 46 23.45 18.46 3.54
C GLN A 46 23.50 18.19 5.05
N ASP A 47 23.81 16.96 5.44
CA ASP A 47 23.72 16.51 6.85
C ASP A 47 24.68 17.30 7.78
N GLU A 48 25.89 17.63 7.35
CA GLU A 48 26.87 18.40 8.16
C GLU A 48 26.40 19.84 8.42
N LEU A 49 25.83 20.50 7.40
CA LEU A 49 25.36 21.87 7.54
C LEU A 49 24.18 21.96 8.51
N THR A 50 23.26 21.01 8.43
CA THR A 50 22.04 21.04 9.22
C THR A 50 22.27 20.77 10.71
N ARG A 51 23.33 20.07 11.09
CA ARG A 51 23.68 19.82 12.48
C ARG A 51 24.10 21.06 13.27
N SER A 52 24.69 22.05 12.61
CA SER A 52 25.17 23.30 13.21
C SER A 52 24.20 24.47 12.99
N LEU A 53 23.15 24.27 12.21
CA LEU A 53 22.23 25.34 11.84
C LEU A 53 21.42 25.85 13.05
N LYS A 54 21.41 27.17 13.24
CA LYS A 54 20.61 27.82 14.28
C LYS A 54 19.38 28.49 13.65
N PRO A 55 18.23 28.45 14.34
CA PRO A 55 17.02 29.14 13.90
C PRO A 55 17.24 30.63 13.66
N ASP A 56 16.58 31.17 12.65
CA ASP A 56 16.47 32.61 12.37
C ASP A 56 17.83 33.31 12.13
N THR A 57 18.89 32.54 11.75
CA THR A 57 20.19 33.09 11.34
C THR A 57 20.26 33.28 9.81
N PRO A 58 21.18 34.10 9.31
CA PRO A 58 21.39 34.24 7.86
C PRO A 58 21.63 32.90 7.13
N GLU A 59 22.35 31.98 7.77
CA GLU A 59 22.63 30.63 7.26
C GLU A 59 21.33 29.81 7.13
N TYR A 60 20.42 29.93 8.11
CA TYR A 60 19.09 29.32 8.08
C TYR A 60 18.27 29.78 6.87
N PHE A 61 18.22 31.09 6.61
CA PHE A 61 17.48 31.62 5.46
C PHE A 61 18.14 31.25 4.14
N THR A 62 19.46 31.20 4.08
CA THR A 62 20.21 30.72 2.91
C THR A 62 19.91 29.24 2.63
N TRP A 63 19.91 28.41 3.65
CA TRP A 63 19.52 27.00 3.54
C TRP A 63 18.08 26.86 3.05
N LEU A 64 17.12 27.57 3.65
CA LEU A 64 15.72 27.55 3.21
C LEU A 64 15.57 28.00 1.74
N ALA A 65 16.32 28.98 1.30
CA ALA A 65 16.29 29.47 -0.08
C ALA A 65 16.74 28.39 -1.09
N GLY A 66 17.55 27.43 -0.68
CA GLY A 66 17.96 26.26 -1.49
C GLY A 66 16.88 25.20 -1.61
N LEU A 67 15.91 25.15 -0.70
CA LEU A 67 14.91 24.08 -0.66
C LEU A 67 13.75 24.30 -1.63
N LYS A 68 13.17 23.21 -2.11
CA LYS A 68 11.90 23.18 -2.86
C LYS A 68 10.71 22.90 -1.95
N SER A 69 10.90 22.10 -0.93
CA SER A 69 9.89 21.75 0.07
C SER A 69 10.55 21.18 1.32
N PHE A 70 9.89 21.32 2.45
CA PHE A 70 10.30 20.66 3.71
C PHE A 70 9.08 20.35 4.56
N HIS A 71 9.25 19.42 5.49
CA HIS A 71 8.27 19.11 6.52
C HIS A 71 8.58 19.91 7.78
N PHE A 72 7.58 20.59 8.34
CA PHE A 72 7.67 21.29 9.61
C PHE A 72 6.88 20.54 10.66
N SER A 73 7.55 20.18 11.76
CA SER A 73 6.96 19.52 12.92
C SER A 73 7.27 20.33 14.16
N GLY A 74 6.47 21.37 14.41
CA GLY A 74 6.64 22.32 15.49
C GLY A 74 5.87 21.96 16.76
N LYS A 75 6.00 22.80 17.77
CA LYS A 75 5.27 22.71 19.05
C LYS A 75 3.75 22.81 18.85
N ASN A 76 3.30 23.69 17.96
CA ASN A 76 1.88 23.99 17.74
C ASN A 76 1.25 23.17 16.61
N GLY A 77 1.98 22.23 16.00
CA GLY A 77 1.48 21.35 14.95
C GLY A 77 2.49 21.10 13.83
N HIS A 78 2.01 20.50 12.76
CA HIS A 78 2.84 20.09 11.63
C HIS A 78 2.17 20.45 10.30
N PHE A 79 3.00 20.67 9.28
CA PHE A 79 2.57 20.89 7.89
C PHE A 79 3.73 20.61 6.92
N THR A 80 3.44 20.55 5.64
CA THR A 80 4.46 20.55 4.59
C THR A 80 4.53 21.91 3.95
N ALA A 81 5.70 22.54 3.95
CA ALA A 81 5.95 23.77 3.23
C ALA A 81 6.40 23.46 1.79
N ARG A 82 5.90 24.23 0.84
CA ARG A 82 6.30 24.15 -0.57
C ARG A 82 6.60 25.51 -1.11
N ARG A 83 7.66 25.59 -1.89
CA ARG A 83 8.05 26.77 -2.63
C ARG A 83 7.24 26.86 -3.91
N GLU A 84 6.62 27.99 -4.16
CA GLU A 84 5.76 28.22 -5.31
C GLU A 84 6.24 29.44 -6.08
N THR A 85 6.18 29.37 -7.40
CA THR A 85 6.34 30.50 -8.30
C THR A 85 4.96 30.89 -8.81
N ARG A 86 4.60 32.16 -8.65
CA ARG A 86 3.33 32.66 -9.18
C ARG A 86 3.57 33.12 -10.60
N LYS A 87 2.81 32.62 -11.54
CA LYS A 87 2.78 33.18 -12.90
C LYS A 87 1.81 34.37 -12.93
N ASN A 88 2.25 35.47 -13.48
CA ASN A 88 1.38 36.61 -13.76
C ASN A 88 0.37 36.23 -14.87
N LYS A 89 -0.71 37.03 -15.01
CA LYS A 89 -1.68 36.83 -16.09
C LYS A 89 -1.04 36.91 -17.49
N ASP A 90 0.06 37.63 -17.61
CA ASP A 90 0.82 37.83 -18.85
C ASP A 90 1.83 36.70 -19.14
N GLY A 91 1.80 35.63 -18.36
CA GLY A 91 2.71 34.50 -18.54
C GLY A 91 4.14 34.73 -18.05
N THR A 92 4.48 35.94 -17.62
CA THR A 92 5.77 36.26 -17.01
C THR A 92 5.84 35.70 -15.59
N THR A 93 6.99 35.10 -15.23
CA THR A 93 7.23 34.66 -13.85
C THR A 93 7.68 35.89 -13.06
N PRO A 94 6.92 36.35 -12.05
CA PRO A 94 7.39 37.45 -11.22
C PRO A 94 8.68 37.02 -10.51
N GLU A 95 9.59 37.99 -10.35
CA GLU A 95 10.75 37.82 -9.49
C GLU A 95 10.24 37.64 -8.05
N GLY A 96 10.15 36.42 -7.62
CA GLY A 96 9.75 36.09 -6.26
C GLY A 96 9.19 34.66 -6.13
N THR A 97 9.81 33.94 -5.27
CA THR A 97 9.31 32.64 -4.83
C THR A 97 8.64 32.80 -3.48
N TYR A 98 7.46 32.22 -3.36
CA TYR A 98 6.67 32.25 -2.15
C TYR A 98 6.62 30.87 -1.52
N TRP A 99 6.44 30.84 -0.21
CA TRP A 99 6.21 29.62 0.52
C TRP A 99 4.74 29.48 0.92
N SER A 100 4.23 28.29 0.80
CA SER A 100 2.89 27.93 1.23
C SER A 100 2.94 26.67 2.11
N ALA A 101 2.28 26.73 3.25
CA ALA A 101 2.10 25.60 4.15
C ALA A 101 0.85 24.80 3.74
N TYR A 102 0.99 23.49 3.71
CA TYR A 102 -0.07 22.55 3.38
C TYR A 102 -0.28 21.54 4.50
N LYS A 103 -1.52 21.40 4.92
CA LYS A 103 -1.95 20.36 5.86
C LYS A 103 -3.19 19.67 5.32
N LYS A 104 -3.21 18.34 5.34
CA LYS A 104 -4.36 17.57 4.88
C LYS A 104 -5.15 17.08 6.10
N ALA A 105 -6.43 17.40 6.15
CA ALA A 105 -7.36 16.85 7.13
C ALA A 105 -8.67 16.45 6.46
N ASN A 106 -9.23 15.30 6.83
CA ASN A 106 -10.50 14.80 6.29
C ASN A 106 -10.55 14.76 4.75
N LYS A 107 -9.44 14.39 4.10
CA LYS A 107 -9.24 14.38 2.63
C LYS A 107 -9.26 15.77 1.96
N LYS A 108 -9.41 16.86 2.72
CA LYS A 108 -9.34 18.23 2.19
C LYS A 108 -7.96 18.81 2.47
N PRO A 109 -7.31 19.43 1.48
CA PRO A 109 -6.08 20.19 1.69
C PRO A 109 -6.40 21.56 2.27
N PHE A 110 -5.67 21.94 3.30
CA PHE A 110 -5.65 23.29 3.86
C PHE A 110 -4.35 23.95 3.43
N ARG A 111 -4.43 25.20 3.04
CA ARG A 111 -3.29 25.98 2.59
C ARG A 111 -3.20 27.29 3.38
N LYS A 112 -2.01 27.64 3.78
CA LYS A 112 -1.68 28.92 4.40
C LYS A 112 -0.48 29.53 3.66
N TYR A 113 -0.61 30.77 3.26
CA TYR A 113 0.49 31.54 2.69
C TYR A 113 1.48 31.93 3.80
N LEU A 114 2.77 31.71 3.59
CA LEU A 114 3.85 31.98 4.54
C LEU A 114 4.64 33.23 4.18
N GLY A 115 4.66 33.62 2.91
CA GLY A 115 5.42 34.76 2.41
C GLY A 115 6.71 34.35 1.68
N THR A 116 7.63 35.27 1.58
CA THR A 116 8.98 35.10 1.03
C THR A 116 9.90 34.43 2.05
N THR A 117 11.05 33.91 1.61
CA THR A 117 11.97 33.16 2.49
C THR A 117 12.43 33.97 3.71
N ASP A 118 12.67 35.25 3.55
CA ASP A 118 13.08 36.19 4.62
C ASP A 118 12.05 36.33 5.76
N LYS A 119 10.77 36.04 5.48
CA LYS A 119 9.67 36.08 6.46
C LYS A 119 9.42 34.75 7.18
N MET A 120 10.20 33.73 6.86
CA MET A 120 9.99 32.37 7.39
C MET A 120 10.78 32.11 8.69
N SER A 121 10.64 32.99 9.65
CA SER A 121 11.16 32.76 11.01
C SER A 121 10.46 31.55 11.67
N ILE A 122 11.10 30.93 12.64
CA ILE A 122 10.50 29.83 13.41
C ILE A 122 9.17 30.26 14.06
N ALA A 123 9.09 31.48 14.55
CA ALA A 123 7.86 32.01 15.11
C ALA A 123 6.73 32.09 14.06
N ALA A 124 7.05 32.48 12.84
CA ALA A 124 6.08 32.52 11.73
C ALA A 124 5.61 31.10 11.35
N LEU A 125 6.52 30.11 11.35
CA LEU A 125 6.19 28.70 11.09
C LEU A 125 5.30 28.12 12.18
N GLU A 126 5.58 28.38 13.45
CA GLU A 126 4.75 27.95 14.59
C GLU A 126 3.34 28.58 14.53
N ASN A 127 3.24 29.86 14.21
CA ASN A 127 1.95 30.53 14.04
C ASN A 127 1.14 29.92 12.89
N ALA A 128 1.79 29.60 11.78
CA ALA A 128 1.15 28.93 10.65
C ALA A 128 0.68 27.50 11.05
N ALA A 129 1.49 26.76 11.80
CA ALA A 129 1.14 25.43 12.31
C ALA A 129 -0.09 25.49 13.23
N GLN A 130 -0.14 26.45 14.14
CA GLN A 130 -1.27 26.68 15.04
C GLN A 130 -2.55 27.00 14.25
N GLN A 131 -2.48 27.94 13.31
CA GLN A 131 -3.65 28.31 12.50
C GLN A 131 -4.18 27.12 11.67
N LEU A 132 -3.29 26.37 11.00
CA LEU A 132 -3.68 25.18 10.27
C LEU A 132 -4.27 24.09 11.19
N THR A 133 -3.74 23.94 12.39
CA THR A 133 -4.26 23.00 13.37
C THR A 133 -5.66 23.39 13.84
N THR A 134 -5.88 24.66 14.15
CA THR A 134 -7.21 25.19 14.51
C THR A 134 -8.23 25.04 13.38
N GLN A 135 -7.86 25.38 12.15
CA GLN A 135 -8.72 25.19 10.98
C GLN A 135 -9.08 23.74 10.71
N THR A 136 -8.15 22.82 10.96
CA THR A 136 -8.40 21.40 10.75
C THR A 136 -9.21 20.76 11.87
N SER A 137 -9.10 21.26 13.11
CA SER A 137 -9.87 20.75 14.26
C SER A 137 -11.32 21.23 14.27
N GLN A 138 -11.60 22.41 13.73
CA GLN A 138 -12.96 22.96 13.61
C GLN A 138 -13.82 22.27 12.54
N GLN A 139 -13.23 21.44 11.69
CA GLN A 139 -14.01 20.71 10.70
C GLN A 139 -14.77 19.56 11.36
N PRO A 140 -16.08 19.42 11.13
CA PRO A 140 -16.85 18.31 11.63
C PRO A 140 -16.19 17.01 11.15
N LYS A 141 -15.85 16.13 12.08
CA LYS A 141 -15.35 14.78 11.77
C LYS A 141 -16.38 14.12 10.84
N ILE A 142 -16.04 13.99 9.57
CA ILE A 142 -16.91 13.35 8.59
C ILE A 142 -17.25 11.98 9.16
N LYS A 143 -18.55 11.68 9.33
CA LYS A 143 -19.09 10.40 9.84
C LYS A 143 -18.78 9.22 8.89
N THR A 144 -17.57 9.18 8.33
CA THR A 144 -17.09 8.10 7.45
C THR A 144 -16.81 6.81 8.21
N THR A 145 -16.71 6.88 9.54
CA THR A 145 -16.48 5.70 10.41
C THR A 145 -17.66 4.73 10.35
N ARG A 146 -18.91 5.22 10.32
CA ARG A 146 -20.10 4.37 10.33
C ARG A 146 -20.25 3.57 9.03
N LYS A 147 -20.16 4.23 7.86
CA LYS A 147 -20.18 3.54 6.55
C LYS A 147 -19.00 2.59 6.33
N ARG A 148 -17.87 2.86 6.96
CA ARG A 148 -16.66 2.00 6.86
C ARG A 148 -16.78 0.79 7.79
N ALA A 149 -17.42 0.93 8.95
CA ALA A 149 -17.73 -0.18 9.85
C ALA A 149 -18.75 -1.13 9.22
N GLU A 150 -19.89 -0.60 8.73
CA GLU A 150 -20.91 -1.38 8.01
C GLU A 150 -20.32 -2.16 6.81
N LYS A 151 -19.43 -1.51 6.05
CA LYS A 151 -18.77 -2.17 4.91
C LYS A 151 -17.79 -3.26 5.35
N ARG A 152 -17.16 -3.12 6.50
CA ARG A 152 -16.28 -4.15 7.10
C ARG A 152 -17.11 -5.34 7.60
N GLU A 153 -18.23 -5.12 8.28
CA GLU A 153 -19.12 -6.21 8.74
C GLU A 153 -19.64 -7.05 7.58
N VAL A 154 -20.12 -6.39 6.51
CA VAL A 154 -20.54 -7.10 5.29
C VAL A 154 -19.41 -7.90 4.67
N LEU A 155 -18.19 -7.38 4.71
CA LEU A 155 -17.02 -8.08 4.18
C LEU A 155 -16.66 -9.30 5.06
N TYR A 156 -16.69 -9.16 6.37
CA TYR A 156 -16.45 -10.27 7.31
C TYR A 156 -17.51 -11.36 7.19
N ALA A 157 -18.80 -11.00 7.07
CA ALA A 157 -19.86 -11.96 6.83
C ALA A 157 -19.65 -12.75 5.52
N ARG A 158 -19.20 -12.07 4.46
CA ARG A 158 -18.84 -12.74 3.19
C ARG A 158 -17.65 -13.69 3.30
N ILE A 159 -16.62 -13.29 4.05
CA ILE A 159 -15.45 -14.15 4.28
C ILE A 159 -15.89 -15.40 5.02
N LYS A 160 -16.63 -15.26 6.12
CA LYS A 160 -17.13 -16.38 6.92
C LYS A 160 -17.98 -17.36 6.10
N ALA A 161 -18.91 -16.86 5.27
CA ALA A 161 -19.72 -17.70 4.40
C ALA A 161 -18.88 -18.48 3.36
N ARG A 162 -17.78 -17.89 2.88
CA ARG A 162 -16.85 -18.58 1.98
C ARG A 162 -16.02 -19.64 2.71
N GLU A 163 -15.59 -19.38 3.93
CA GLU A 163 -14.87 -20.34 4.76
C GLU A 163 -15.73 -21.56 5.04
N GLU A 164 -17.00 -21.37 5.37
CA GLU A 164 -17.98 -22.46 5.56
C GLU A 164 -18.16 -23.29 4.27
N THR A 165 -18.23 -22.61 3.11
CA THR A 165 -18.33 -23.30 1.81
C THR A 165 -17.05 -24.11 1.49
N ILE A 166 -15.88 -23.60 1.82
CA ILE A 166 -14.60 -24.30 1.64
C ILE A 166 -14.56 -25.53 2.55
N ALA A 167 -14.89 -25.40 3.83
CA ALA A 167 -14.93 -26.52 4.76
C ALA A 167 -15.85 -27.66 4.29
N HIS A 168 -17.03 -27.32 3.77
CA HIS A 168 -17.95 -28.31 3.20
C HIS A 168 -17.34 -29.02 1.97
N ARG A 169 -16.66 -28.28 1.10
CA ARG A 169 -15.98 -28.89 -0.06
C ARG A 169 -14.83 -29.80 0.35
N ASP A 170 -14.05 -29.39 1.33
CA ASP A 170 -12.94 -30.19 1.83
C ASP A 170 -13.44 -31.51 2.44
N GLN A 171 -14.56 -31.48 3.16
CA GLN A 171 -15.21 -32.70 3.64
C GLN A 171 -15.65 -33.61 2.48
N THR A 172 -16.28 -33.02 1.44
CA THR A 172 -16.71 -33.80 0.26
C THR A 172 -15.54 -34.43 -0.48
N ILE A 173 -14.42 -33.67 -0.59
CA ILE A 173 -13.17 -34.19 -1.19
C ILE A 173 -12.67 -35.40 -0.38
N GLY A 174 -12.62 -35.31 0.95
CA GLY A 174 -12.18 -36.38 1.79
C GLY A 174 -13.05 -37.66 1.64
N GLU A 175 -14.37 -37.48 1.53
CA GLU A 175 -15.29 -38.63 1.29
C GLU A 175 -15.06 -39.28 -0.09
N LEU A 176 -14.77 -38.47 -1.12
CA LEU A 176 -14.48 -38.97 -2.46
C LEU A 176 -13.11 -39.71 -2.48
N GLU A 177 -12.11 -39.18 -1.81
CA GLU A 177 -10.78 -39.82 -1.70
C GLU A 177 -10.88 -41.19 -1.02
N GLN A 178 -11.70 -41.30 0.04
CA GLN A 178 -11.95 -42.59 0.68
C GLN A 178 -12.63 -43.60 -0.27
N LYS A 179 -13.61 -43.16 -1.06
CA LYS A 179 -14.25 -44.00 -2.07
C LYS A 179 -13.28 -44.46 -3.15
N ILE A 180 -12.41 -43.57 -3.63
CA ILE A 180 -11.38 -43.91 -4.61
C ILE A 180 -10.46 -44.99 -4.06
N THR A 181 -9.95 -44.81 -2.84
CA THR A 181 -9.07 -45.79 -2.19
C THR A 181 -9.74 -47.14 -2.06
N SER A 182 -11.01 -47.18 -1.66
CA SER A 182 -11.79 -48.45 -1.56
C SER A 182 -11.97 -49.11 -2.93
N GLN A 183 -12.22 -48.35 -3.98
CA GLN A 183 -12.35 -48.88 -5.35
C GLN A 183 -11.01 -49.41 -5.87
N GLU A 184 -9.91 -48.74 -5.59
CA GLU A 184 -8.56 -49.15 -5.98
C GLU A 184 -8.20 -50.48 -5.33
N GLU A 185 -8.54 -50.70 -4.03
CA GLU A 185 -8.37 -51.97 -3.38
C GLU A 185 -9.20 -53.10 -4.04
N THR A 186 -10.44 -52.77 -4.41
CA THR A 186 -11.33 -53.72 -5.09
C THR A 186 -10.76 -54.13 -6.46
N ILE A 187 -10.29 -53.14 -7.24
CA ILE A 187 -9.64 -53.38 -8.52
C ILE A 187 -8.38 -54.23 -8.35
N ARG A 188 -7.58 -53.96 -7.31
CA ARG A 188 -6.38 -54.77 -6.99
C ARG A 188 -6.71 -56.23 -6.71
N LYS A 189 -7.77 -56.46 -5.92
CA LYS A 189 -8.26 -57.83 -5.63
C LYS A 189 -8.76 -58.54 -6.90
N LEU A 190 -9.52 -57.86 -7.72
CA LEU A 190 -10.02 -58.39 -8.99
C LEU A 190 -8.87 -58.72 -9.96
N LYS A 191 -7.89 -57.86 -10.12
CA LYS A 191 -6.69 -58.11 -10.94
C LYS A 191 -5.92 -59.31 -10.47
N ALA A 192 -5.79 -59.52 -9.15
CA ALA A 192 -5.14 -60.70 -8.60
C ALA A 192 -5.94 -61.98 -8.89
N SER A 193 -7.27 -61.95 -8.82
CA SER A 193 -8.14 -63.06 -9.19
C SER A 193 -8.05 -63.43 -10.67
N VAL A 194 -8.06 -62.42 -11.56
CA VAL A 194 -7.89 -62.63 -13.00
C VAL A 194 -6.58 -63.35 -13.29
N ARG A 195 -5.45 -62.86 -12.73
CA ARG A 195 -4.14 -63.51 -12.91
C ARG A 195 -4.12 -64.97 -12.45
N ARG A 196 -4.82 -65.28 -11.34
CA ARG A 196 -4.93 -66.68 -10.85
C ARG A 196 -5.71 -67.59 -11.83
N LEU A 197 -6.80 -67.04 -12.38
CA LEU A 197 -7.61 -67.77 -13.37
C LEU A 197 -6.86 -67.97 -14.69
N GLU A 198 -6.14 -66.93 -15.14
CA GLU A 198 -5.27 -67.09 -16.35
C GLU A 198 -4.18 -68.13 -16.15
N ALA A 199 -3.52 -68.17 -15.00
CA ALA A 199 -2.54 -69.17 -14.68
C ALA A 199 -3.16 -70.62 -14.63
N ALA A 200 -4.37 -70.73 -14.00
CA ALA A 200 -5.08 -71.99 -13.98
C ALA A 200 -5.53 -72.48 -15.36
N LEU A 201 -5.97 -71.58 -16.24
CA LEU A 201 -6.32 -71.85 -17.61
C LEU A 201 -5.10 -72.31 -18.42
N LYS A 202 -3.96 -71.69 -18.21
CA LYS A 202 -2.71 -72.03 -18.88
C LYS A 202 -2.27 -73.46 -18.51
N THR A 203 -2.24 -73.81 -17.24
CA THR A 203 -1.89 -75.16 -16.75
C THR A 203 -2.86 -76.19 -17.26
N LYS A 204 -4.17 -75.93 -17.32
CA LYS A 204 -5.16 -76.84 -17.86
C LYS A 204 -5.01 -77.01 -19.40
N ARG A 205 -4.63 -76.04 -20.12
CA ARG A 205 -4.35 -76.12 -21.54
C ARG A 205 -3.12 -77.01 -21.84
N GLU A 206 -2.05 -76.75 -21.10
CA GLU A 206 -0.84 -77.57 -21.18
C GLU A 206 -1.08 -79.05 -20.84
N SER A 207 -2.04 -79.34 -19.92
CA SER A 207 -2.40 -80.75 -19.57
C SER A 207 -3.33 -81.41 -20.61
N LEU A 208 -3.90 -80.67 -21.57
CA LEU A 208 -4.76 -81.21 -22.64
C LEU A 208 -4.02 -81.42 -23.93
N GLU A 209 -2.81 -80.90 -24.08
CA GLU A 209 -1.94 -81.01 -25.24
C GLU A 209 -0.93 -82.17 -25.10
N LEU A 210 -0.93 -82.95 -23.97
CA LEU A 210 -0.21 -84.14 -23.68
C LEU A 210 -1.12 -85.39 -23.83
#